data_d828072b8a8dd54c4095409211b5d798
#
_entry.id   d828072b8a8dd54c4095409211b5d798
#
_cell.length_a   1.000
_cell.length_b   1.000
_cell.length_c   1.000
_cell.angle_alpha   90.00
_cell.angle_beta   90.00
_cell.angle_gamma   90.00
#
_symmetry.space_group_name_H-M   'P 1'
#
loop_
_entity.id
_entity.type
_entity.pdbx_description
1 polymer ?
#
loop_
_entity_poly.entity_id
_entity_poly.type
_entity_poly.pdbx_seq_one_letter_code
_entity_poly.pdbx_strand_id
1 'polypeptide(L)'
;NHITGDIHYVNFFISRKKTLLTIHDIYPILRTTGIRRSVLKLFWFDIPIKKSHTIITVSHFSKKEITRCFNVNPNKTHVIYNCISPCFSYQKHTFNKTAPTILHIGTKPNKNLPRLIEALKGISCQLIIIGKPTPTLTEQLNKNAINFTFKTSLNNAEVMAAYKNCDILSFTSTYEGFGL
;
A
#
# COMPACT_ATOMS: atom_id res chain seq x y z
N ASN A 1 9.71 8.84 -22.25
CA ASN A 1 9.91 9.05 -20.83
C ASN A 1 8.86 8.30 -20.03
N HIS A 2 9.23 7.69 -18.91
CA HIS A 2 8.34 6.98 -18.03
C HIS A 2 8.49 7.52 -16.60
N ILE A 3 7.40 8.07 -16.04
CA ILE A 3 7.33 8.57 -14.67
C ILE A 3 6.65 7.47 -13.84
N THR A 4 7.39 6.87 -12.89
CA THR A 4 6.95 5.67 -12.14
C THR A 4 6.68 5.90 -10.66
N GLY A 5 7.03 7.05 -10.11
CA GLY A 5 6.88 7.34 -8.69
C GLY A 5 5.96 8.53 -8.41
N ASP A 6 5.82 8.90 -7.14
CA ASP A 6 5.03 10.05 -6.69
C ASP A 6 5.64 11.41 -7.06
N ILE A 7 6.33 11.47 -8.21
CA ILE A 7 6.97 12.66 -8.76
C ILE A 7 6.24 13.16 -10.01
N HIS A 8 4.91 13.08 -10.03
CA HIS A 8 4.08 13.41 -11.19
C HIS A 8 4.35 14.82 -11.75
N TYR A 9 4.78 15.76 -10.91
CA TYR A 9 5.14 17.13 -11.28
C TYR A 9 6.29 17.21 -12.30
N VAL A 10 7.14 16.21 -12.39
CA VAL A 10 8.23 16.15 -13.41
C VAL A 10 7.64 16.23 -14.82
N ASN A 11 6.40 15.80 -15.00
CA ASN A 11 5.68 15.91 -16.28
C ASN A 11 5.54 17.34 -16.80
N PHE A 12 5.67 18.36 -15.95
CA PHE A 12 5.64 19.78 -16.38
C PHE A 12 6.79 20.11 -17.32
N PHE A 13 7.91 19.40 -17.19
CA PHE A 13 9.16 19.68 -17.91
C PHE A 13 9.43 18.71 -19.07
N ILE A 14 8.51 17.79 -19.35
CA ILE A 14 8.69 16.70 -20.32
C ILE A 14 7.66 16.82 -21.45
N SER A 15 8.06 16.41 -22.68
CA SER A 15 7.19 16.43 -23.85
C SER A 15 6.01 15.47 -23.71
N ARG A 16 4.79 15.97 -23.97
CA ARG A 16 3.53 15.22 -23.91
C ARG A 16 3.57 13.95 -24.77
N LYS A 17 4.06 14.04 -26.02
CA LYS A 17 3.99 12.94 -27.01
C LYS A 17 4.84 11.73 -26.64
N LYS A 18 5.73 11.82 -25.63
CA LYS A 18 6.69 10.79 -25.25
C LYS A 18 6.66 10.45 -23.76
N THR A 19 5.53 10.73 -23.07
CA THR A 19 5.46 10.54 -21.63
C THR A 19 4.41 9.52 -21.25
N LEU A 20 4.86 8.47 -20.56
CA LEU A 20 4.05 7.52 -19.81
C LEU A 20 4.02 7.95 -18.35
N LEU A 21 2.87 7.94 -17.72
CA LEU A 21 2.72 8.23 -16.29
C LEU A 21 2.09 7.04 -15.60
N THR A 22 2.82 6.42 -14.66
CA THR A 22 2.26 5.40 -13.78
C THR A 22 1.68 6.05 -12.54
N ILE A 23 0.42 5.73 -12.23
CA ILE A 23 -0.28 6.15 -11.03
C ILE A 23 -0.65 4.90 -10.24
N HIS A 24 -0.05 4.75 -9.06
CA HIS A 24 -0.27 3.59 -8.19
C HIS A 24 -1.64 3.65 -7.52
N ASP A 25 -1.99 4.82 -6.95
CA ASP A 25 -3.27 5.05 -6.28
C ASP A 25 -3.58 6.56 -6.18
N ILE A 26 -4.73 6.86 -5.61
CA ILE A 26 -5.16 8.24 -5.33
C ILE A 26 -5.31 8.51 -3.82
N TYR A 27 -4.73 7.66 -2.98
CA TYR A 27 -4.82 7.76 -1.53
C TYR A 27 -4.44 9.16 -0.98
N PRO A 28 -3.40 9.85 -1.51
CA PRO A 28 -3.07 11.20 -1.07
C PRO A 28 -4.24 12.18 -1.18
N ILE A 29 -5.09 12.05 -2.21
CA ILE A 29 -6.29 12.89 -2.38
C ILE A 29 -7.40 12.49 -1.42
N LEU A 30 -7.57 11.19 -1.18
CA LEU A 30 -8.65 10.70 -0.31
C LEU A 30 -8.45 11.12 1.16
N ARG A 31 -7.20 11.27 1.61
CA ARG A 31 -6.86 11.67 2.99
C ARG A 31 -6.71 13.18 3.18
N THR A 32 -6.79 13.97 2.12
CA THR A 32 -6.58 15.41 2.17
C THR A 32 -7.91 16.13 1.96
N THR A 33 -8.13 17.27 2.64
CA THR A 33 -9.36 18.05 2.56
C THR A 33 -9.06 19.53 2.26
N GLY A 34 -10.09 20.30 1.92
CA GLY A 34 -10.01 21.75 1.71
C GLY A 34 -9.07 22.15 0.57
N ILE A 35 -8.48 23.33 0.69
CA ILE A 35 -7.59 23.93 -0.33
C ILE A 35 -6.40 23.02 -0.66
N ARG A 36 -5.82 22.35 0.33
CA ARG A 36 -4.71 21.42 0.13
C ARG A 36 -5.07 20.30 -0.83
N ARG A 37 -6.30 19.76 -0.72
CA ARG A 37 -6.80 18.72 -1.64
C ARG A 37 -6.89 19.27 -3.07
N SER A 38 -7.40 20.48 -3.25
CA SER A 38 -7.56 21.10 -4.57
C SER A 38 -6.21 21.36 -5.23
N VAL A 39 -5.24 21.87 -4.49
CA VAL A 39 -3.87 22.11 -4.97
C VAL A 39 -3.21 20.77 -5.33
N LEU A 40 -3.27 19.78 -4.44
CA LEU A 40 -2.70 18.46 -4.69
C LEU A 40 -3.36 17.80 -5.91
N LYS A 41 -4.69 17.87 -6.01
CA LYS A 41 -5.43 17.32 -7.16
C LYS A 41 -4.97 17.97 -8.46
N LEU A 42 -4.88 19.29 -8.50
CA LEU A 42 -4.50 20.02 -9.70
C LEU A 42 -3.07 19.71 -10.15
N PHE A 43 -2.08 19.89 -9.26
CA PHE A 43 -0.67 19.81 -9.63
C PHE A 43 -0.10 18.39 -9.66
N TRP A 44 -0.63 17.46 -8.86
CA TRP A 44 -0.15 16.08 -8.80
C TRP A 44 -0.90 15.14 -9.74
N PHE A 45 -2.16 15.48 -10.09
CA PHE A 45 -2.99 14.56 -10.89
C PHE A 45 -3.54 15.23 -12.15
N ASP A 46 -4.38 16.28 -12.05
CA ASP A 46 -5.11 16.82 -13.21
C ASP A 46 -4.17 17.26 -14.35
N ILE A 47 -3.16 18.08 -14.04
CA ILE A 47 -2.23 18.58 -15.06
C ILE A 47 -1.30 17.45 -15.57
N PRO A 48 -0.63 16.64 -14.70
CA PRO A 48 0.18 15.52 -15.16
C PRO A 48 -0.60 14.51 -16.01
N ILE A 49 -1.81 14.17 -15.63
CA ILE A 49 -2.70 13.27 -16.38
C ILE A 49 -3.01 13.85 -17.77
N LYS A 50 -3.39 15.12 -17.86
CA LYS A 50 -3.67 15.80 -19.13
C LYS A 50 -2.44 15.86 -20.03
N LYS A 51 -1.28 16.16 -19.48
CA LYS A 51 -0.02 16.25 -20.21
C LYS A 51 0.59 14.92 -20.63
N SER A 52 0.27 13.83 -19.97
CA SER A 52 0.79 12.50 -20.36
C SER A 52 0.16 12.00 -21.64
N HIS A 53 0.93 11.24 -22.43
CA HIS A 53 0.42 10.53 -23.60
C HIS A 53 -0.42 9.33 -23.18
N THR A 54 0.11 8.55 -22.25
CA THR A 54 -0.51 7.32 -21.74
C THR A 54 -0.44 7.29 -20.22
N ILE A 55 -1.48 6.80 -19.59
CA ILE A 55 -1.56 6.55 -18.15
C ILE A 55 -1.44 5.03 -17.92
N ILE A 56 -0.59 4.64 -17.00
CA ILE A 56 -0.48 3.27 -16.52
C ILE A 56 -1.03 3.23 -15.09
N THR A 57 -1.83 2.23 -14.79
CA THR A 57 -2.36 1.96 -13.45
C THR A 57 -2.00 0.53 -13.04
N VAL A 58 -1.79 0.32 -11.75
CA VAL A 58 -1.31 -0.97 -11.24
C VAL A 58 -2.42 -1.99 -11.01
N SER A 59 -3.69 -1.58 -11.17
CA SER A 59 -4.85 -2.48 -11.04
C SER A 59 -6.07 -1.93 -11.79
N HIS A 60 -7.06 -2.78 -12.04
CA HIS A 60 -8.36 -2.34 -12.55
C HIS A 60 -9.11 -1.43 -11.56
N PHE A 61 -8.91 -1.65 -10.26
CA PHE A 61 -9.45 -0.78 -9.22
C PHE A 61 -8.87 0.63 -9.35
N SER A 62 -7.54 0.77 -9.41
CA SER A 62 -6.89 2.08 -9.61
C SER A 62 -7.30 2.73 -10.93
N LYS A 63 -7.44 1.96 -12.02
CA LYS A 63 -7.96 2.47 -13.30
C LYS A 63 -9.35 3.09 -13.13
N LYS A 64 -10.29 2.36 -12.49
CA LYS A 64 -11.67 2.83 -12.24
C LYS A 64 -11.68 4.11 -11.41
N GLU A 65 -10.90 4.16 -10.34
CA GLU A 65 -10.79 5.34 -9.46
C GLU A 65 -10.26 6.56 -10.22
N ILE A 66 -9.18 6.40 -10.98
CA ILE A 66 -8.55 7.49 -11.73
C ILE A 66 -9.49 8.01 -12.82
N THR A 67 -10.10 7.13 -13.60
CA THR A 67 -11.02 7.54 -14.66
C THR A 67 -12.24 8.27 -14.10
N ARG A 68 -12.76 7.84 -12.95
CA ARG A 68 -13.89 8.49 -12.28
C ARG A 68 -13.51 9.85 -11.69
N CYS A 69 -12.38 9.92 -10.97
CA CYS A 69 -12.00 11.13 -10.22
C CYS A 69 -11.43 12.26 -11.09
N PHE A 70 -10.84 11.94 -12.23
CA PHE A 70 -10.13 12.90 -13.10
C PHE A 70 -10.71 13.01 -14.52
N ASN A 71 -11.84 12.37 -14.78
CA ASN A 71 -12.50 12.37 -16.11
C ASN A 71 -11.52 12.04 -17.25
N VAL A 72 -10.72 11.00 -17.06
CA VAL A 72 -9.72 10.54 -18.04
C VAL A 72 -10.37 9.61 -19.04
N ASN A 73 -10.04 9.78 -20.34
CA ASN A 73 -10.47 8.85 -21.36
C ASN A 73 -9.94 7.43 -21.02
N PRO A 74 -10.82 6.43 -20.86
CA PRO A 74 -10.42 5.05 -20.53
C PRO A 74 -9.42 4.43 -21.52
N ASN A 75 -9.48 4.83 -22.80
CA ASN A 75 -8.56 4.35 -23.83
C ASN A 75 -7.13 4.87 -23.68
N LYS A 76 -6.95 5.95 -22.91
CA LYS A 76 -5.64 6.48 -22.55
C LYS A 76 -5.01 5.76 -21.35
N THR A 77 -5.79 4.94 -20.62
CA THR A 77 -5.39 4.31 -19.37
C THR A 77 -5.27 2.80 -19.53
N HIS A 78 -4.10 2.27 -19.28
CA HIS A 78 -3.78 0.85 -19.35
C HIS A 78 -3.45 0.29 -17.97
N VAL A 79 -3.85 -0.97 -17.73
CA VAL A 79 -3.50 -1.67 -16.48
C VAL A 79 -2.25 -2.50 -16.74
N ILE A 80 -1.23 -2.28 -15.93
CA ILE A 80 -0.02 -3.11 -15.89
C ILE A 80 0.22 -3.44 -14.42
N TYR A 81 0.05 -4.71 -14.06
CA TYR A 81 0.22 -5.17 -12.70
C TYR A 81 1.67 -5.04 -12.23
N ASN A 82 1.85 -4.77 -10.94
CA ASN A 82 3.17 -4.83 -10.33
C ASN A 82 3.69 -6.27 -10.37
N CYS A 83 4.96 -6.43 -10.66
CA CYS A 83 5.62 -7.73 -10.57
C CYS A 83 6.03 -8.03 -9.12
N ILE A 84 6.05 -9.32 -8.79
CA ILE A 84 6.62 -9.82 -7.54
C ILE A 84 8.11 -10.10 -7.80
N SER A 85 8.96 -9.74 -6.86
CA SER A 85 10.38 -10.06 -6.95
C SER A 85 10.59 -11.58 -7.06
N PRO A 86 11.43 -12.07 -7.97
CA PRO A 86 11.71 -13.51 -8.10
C PRO A 86 12.36 -14.13 -6.85
N CYS A 87 12.82 -13.30 -5.92
CA CYS A 87 13.32 -13.77 -4.62
C CYS A 87 12.22 -14.39 -3.73
N PHE A 88 10.92 -14.07 -3.98
CA PHE A 88 9.81 -14.67 -3.27
C PHE A 88 9.42 -15.99 -3.95
N SER A 89 9.81 -17.10 -3.36
CA SER A 89 9.44 -18.44 -3.80
C SER A 89 8.62 -19.15 -2.72
N TYR A 90 7.68 -19.99 -3.16
CA TYR A 90 6.94 -20.83 -2.23
C TYR A 90 7.89 -21.72 -1.43
N GLN A 91 7.67 -21.78 -0.12
CA GLN A 91 8.35 -22.73 0.77
C GLN A 91 7.28 -23.44 1.61
N LYS A 92 7.45 -24.76 1.74
CA LYS A 92 6.57 -25.54 2.61
C LYS A 92 6.76 -25.08 4.06
N HIS A 93 5.67 -24.73 4.71
CA HIS A 93 5.62 -24.30 6.10
C HIS A 93 4.66 -25.18 6.90
N THR A 94 5.02 -25.52 8.13
CA THR A 94 4.14 -26.27 9.03
C THR A 94 3.42 -25.26 9.92
N PHE A 95 2.09 -25.19 9.77
CA PHE A 95 1.24 -24.26 10.51
C PHE A 95 1.25 -24.56 12.01
N ASN A 96 1.56 -23.55 12.83
CA ASN A 96 1.48 -23.65 14.29
C ASN A 96 0.04 -23.47 14.76
N LYS A 97 -0.64 -24.57 15.10
CA LYS A 97 -2.06 -24.56 15.51
C LYS A 97 -2.31 -23.97 16.89
N THR A 98 -1.31 -23.98 17.79
CA THR A 98 -1.48 -23.56 19.18
C THR A 98 -1.26 -22.07 19.39
N ALA A 99 -0.27 -21.50 18.72
CA ALA A 99 0.06 -20.06 18.79
C ALA A 99 0.61 -19.59 17.44
N PRO A 100 -0.24 -19.42 16.41
CA PRO A 100 0.21 -19.02 15.09
C PRO A 100 0.89 -17.65 15.08
N THR A 101 1.93 -17.53 14.26
CA THR A 101 2.60 -16.26 14.01
C THR A 101 1.87 -15.52 12.91
N ILE A 102 1.30 -14.36 13.24
CA ILE A 102 0.59 -13.48 12.30
C ILE A 102 1.50 -12.33 11.90
N LEU A 103 1.73 -12.16 10.60
CA LEU A 103 2.50 -11.05 10.05
C LEU A 103 1.54 -9.94 9.59
N HIS A 104 1.77 -8.71 10.05
CA HIS A 104 1.07 -7.51 9.57
C HIS A 104 2.07 -6.46 9.10
N ILE A 105 1.82 -5.85 7.92
CA ILE A 105 2.75 -4.90 7.31
C ILE A 105 2.14 -3.52 7.22
N GLY A 106 2.78 -2.57 7.91
CA GLY A 106 2.45 -1.16 7.93
C GLY A 106 1.58 -0.74 9.12
N THR A 107 1.80 0.47 9.58
CA THR A 107 1.09 1.08 10.72
C THR A 107 0.30 2.34 10.32
N LYS A 108 0.25 2.64 9.01
CA LYS A 108 -0.56 3.75 8.51
C LYS A 108 -2.07 3.46 8.69
N PRO A 109 -2.93 4.49 8.80
CA PRO A 109 -4.37 4.30 9.05
C PRO A 109 -5.06 3.36 8.06
N ASN A 110 -4.69 3.41 6.77
CA ASN A 110 -5.27 2.52 5.75
C ASN A 110 -4.93 1.03 5.95
N LYS A 111 -3.89 0.70 6.71
CA LYS A 111 -3.51 -0.68 7.03
C LYS A 111 -4.42 -1.32 8.07
N ASN A 112 -5.22 -0.51 8.78
CA ASN A 112 -6.31 -0.94 9.65
C ASN A 112 -5.87 -1.87 10.82
N LEU A 113 -4.64 -1.67 11.30
CA LEU A 113 -4.09 -2.43 12.43
C LEU A 113 -4.98 -2.39 13.70
N PRO A 114 -5.63 -1.26 14.06
CA PRO A 114 -6.52 -1.24 15.23
C PRO A 114 -7.64 -2.29 15.18
N ARG A 115 -8.27 -2.50 14.01
CA ARG A 115 -9.31 -3.54 13.88
C ARG A 115 -8.74 -4.96 13.94
N LEU A 116 -7.52 -5.17 13.46
CA LEU A 116 -6.83 -6.45 13.63
C LEU A 116 -6.58 -6.73 15.12
N ILE A 117 -6.10 -5.74 15.87
CA ILE A 117 -5.87 -5.86 17.32
C ILE A 117 -7.16 -6.28 18.03
N GLU A 118 -8.28 -5.63 17.75
CA GLU A 118 -9.57 -5.99 18.34
C GLU A 118 -10.02 -7.41 17.95
N ALA A 119 -9.79 -7.82 16.70
CA ALA A 119 -10.15 -9.15 16.23
C ALA A 119 -9.29 -10.27 16.85
N LEU A 120 -8.07 -9.96 17.29
CA LEU A 120 -7.16 -10.93 17.92
C LEU A 120 -7.35 -11.05 19.43
N LYS A 121 -8.22 -10.26 20.02
CA LYS A 121 -8.49 -10.31 21.46
C LYS A 121 -8.93 -11.73 21.91
N GLY A 122 -8.23 -12.27 22.90
CA GLY A 122 -8.48 -13.61 23.41
C GLY A 122 -7.99 -14.76 22.52
N ILE A 123 -7.31 -14.46 21.40
CA ILE A 123 -6.70 -15.47 20.53
C ILE A 123 -5.23 -15.63 20.90
N SER A 124 -4.83 -16.88 21.20
CA SER A 124 -3.41 -17.19 21.41
C SER A 124 -2.65 -17.11 20.08
N CYS A 125 -1.86 -16.07 19.89
CA CYS A 125 -1.02 -15.87 18.70
C CYS A 125 0.17 -14.96 19.00
N GLN A 126 1.15 -14.94 18.11
CA GLN A 126 2.21 -13.93 18.08
C GLN A 126 1.97 -12.99 16.90
N LEU A 127 1.84 -11.69 17.17
CA LEU A 127 1.67 -10.67 16.13
C LEU A 127 3.01 -9.98 15.83
N ILE A 128 3.53 -10.19 14.63
CA ILE A 128 4.71 -9.47 14.11
C ILE A 128 4.22 -8.30 13.27
N ILE A 129 4.60 -7.08 13.64
CA ILE A 129 4.20 -5.85 12.95
C ILE A 129 5.43 -5.22 12.30
N ILE A 130 5.49 -5.20 10.98
CA ILE A 130 6.52 -4.44 10.26
C ILE A 130 6.04 -3.01 10.11
N GLY A 131 6.66 -2.08 10.86
CA GLY A 131 6.31 -0.66 10.84
C GLY A 131 6.70 0.05 12.12
N LYS A 132 6.62 1.38 12.10
CA LYS A 132 6.97 2.19 13.26
C LYS A 132 5.89 2.07 14.34
N PRO A 133 6.25 1.76 15.61
CA PRO A 133 5.31 1.79 16.72
C PRO A 133 4.82 3.22 16.96
N THR A 134 3.59 3.33 17.43
CA THR A 134 3.06 4.58 17.99
C THR A 134 2.57 4.32 19.43
N PRO A 135 2.59 5.32 20.32
CA PRO A 135 2.10 5.14 21.71
C PRO A 135 0.68 4.54 21.74
N THR A 136 -0.23 5.06 20.92
CA THR A 136 -1.62 4.60 20.83
C THR A 136 -1.73 3.13 20.42
N LEU A 137 -0.97 2.69 19.40
CA LEU A 137 -1.00 1.29 18.97
C LEU A 137 -0.40 0.37 20.04
N THR A 138 0.69 0.77 20.69
CA THR A 138 1.30 0.00 21.77
C THR A 138 0.35 -0.15 22.97
N GLU A 139 -0.33 0.92 23.34
CA GLU A 139 -1.34 0.90 24.39
C GLU A 139 -2.51 -0.06 24.06
N GLN A 140 -3.03 0.01 22.83
CA GLN A 140 -4.09 -0.89 22.37
C GLN A 140 -3.65 -2.36 22.40
N LEU A 141 -2.44 -2.68 21.97
CA LEU A 141 -1.89 -4.03 21.98
C LEU A 141 -1.78 -4.56 23.42
N ASN A 142 -1.24 -3.76 24.34
CA ASN A 142 -1.11 -4.11 25.76
C ASN A 142 -2.49 -4.29 26.43
N LYS A 143 -3.44 -3.36 26.18
CA LYS A 143 -4.80 -3.43 26.72
C LYS A 143 -5.53 -4.70 26.30
N ASN A 144 -5.30 -5.18 25.09
CA ASN A 144 -5.91 -6.41 24.56
C ASN A 144 -5.08 -7.67 24.85
N ALA A 145 -4.02 -7.56 25.65
CA ALA A 145 -3.10 -8.65 26.01
C ALA A 145 -2.55 -9.43 24.80
N ILE A 146 -2.29 -8.74 23.68
CA ILE A 146 -1.71 -9.34 22.48
C ILE A 146 -0.20 -9.53 22.70
N ASN A 147 0.31 -10.73 22.39
CA ASN A 147 1.76 -10.94 22.29
C ASN A 147 2.24 -10.39 20.95
N PHE A 148 3.06 -9.34 20.95
CA PHE A 148 3.47 -8.64 19.74
C PHE A 148 4.94 -8.25 19.70
N THR A 149 5.44 -8.04 18.48
CA THR A 149 6.78 -7.52 18.21
C THR A 149 6.72 -6.54 17.03
N PHE A 150 7.24 -5.32 17.23
CA PHE A 150 7.48 -4.38 16.13
C PHE A 150 8.85 -4.65 15.50
N LYS A 151 8.88 -4.65 14.16
CA LYS A 151 10.11 -4.66 13.37
C LYS A 151 10.17 -3.42 12.49
N THR A 152 11.28 -2.69 12.56
CA THR A 152 11.49 -1.45 11.80
C THR A 152 12.75 -1.53 10.98
N SER A 153 12.80 -0.77 9.89
CA SER A 153 14.00 -0.62 9.05
C SER A 153 14.60 -1.95 8.54
N LEU A 154 13.71 -2.92 8.24
CA LEU A 154 14.14 -4.21 7.72
C LEU A 154 14.70 -4.07 6.29
N ASN A 155 15.76 -4.80 6.01
CA ASN A 155 16.23 -5.02 4.65
C ASN A 155 15.38 -6.09 3.94
N ASN A 156 15.58 -6.27 2.64
CA ASN A 156 14.80 -7.21 1.83
C ASN A 156 14.89 -8.66 2.33
N ALA A 157 16.06 -9.10 2.79
CA ALA A 157 16.24 -10.46 3.30
C ALA A 157 15.47 -10.68 4.61
N GLU A 158 15.44 -9.67 5.49
CA GLU A 158 14.67 -9.71 6.73
C GLU A 158 13.16 -9.69 6.49
N VAL A 159 12.70 -8.92 5.50
CA VAL A 159 11.29 -8.93 5.08
C VAL A 159 10.91 -10.31 4.54
N MET A 160 11.75 -10.90 3.67
CA MET A 160 11.54 -12.26 3.15
C MET A 160 11.51 -13.30 4.27
N ALA A 161 12.41 -13.18 5.26
CA ALA A 161 12.41 -14.07 6.42
C ALA A 161 11.13 -13.94 7.25
N ALA A 162 10.60 -12.72 7.41
CA ALA A 162 9.32 -12.51 8.09
C ALA A 162 8.16 -13.21 7.37
N TYR A 163 8.09 -13.12 6.03
CA TYR A 163 7.09 -13.85 5.24
C TYR A 163 7.23 -15.37 5.34
N LYS A 164 8.47 -15.89 5.32
CA LYS A 164 8.74 -17.34 5.41
C LYS A 164 8.36 -17.93 6.76
N ASN A 165 8.54 -17.15 7.83
CA ASN A 165 8.39 -17.63 9.21
C ASN A 165 7.01 -17.30 9.81
N CYS A 166 6.10 -16.66 9.07
CA CYS A 166 4.74 -16.45 9.54
C CYS A 166 3.81 -17.58 9.10
N ASP A 167 2.83 -17.88 9.95
CA ASP A 167 1.75 -18.82 9.65
C ASP A 167 0.62 -18.15 8.85
N ILE A 168 0.38 -16.87 9.13
CA ILE A 168 -0.70 -16.09 8.53
C ILE A 168 -0.17 -14.70 8.15
N LEU A 169 -0.43 -14.28 6.91
CA LEU A 169 -0.30 -12.87 6.52
C LEU A 169 -1.64 -12.17 6.71
N SER A 170 -1.67 -11.16 7.58
CA SER A 170 -2.85 -10.30 7.77
C SER A 170 -2.83 -9.13 6.79
N PHE A 171 -3.81 -9.09 5.91
CA PHE A 171 -4.00 -8.01 4.94
C PHE A 171 -5.36 -7.35 5.15
N THR A 172 -5.44 -6.44 6.15
CA THR A 172 -6.68 -5.80 6.60
C THR A 172 -6.88 -4.39 6.06
N SER A 173 -6.10 -4.00 5.05
CA SER A 173 -6.13 -2.66 4.50
C SER A 173 -7.52 -2.25 4.01
N THR A 174 -7.92 -1.01 4.32
CA THR A 174 -9.18 -0.43 3.85
C THR A 174 -9.08 0.19 2.48
N TYR A 175 -7.86 0.49 2.03
CA TYR A 175 -7.57 1.04 0.72
C TYR A 175 -6.14 0.67 0.28
N GLU A 176 -6.03 0.14 -0.95
CA GLU A 176 -4.75 -0.13 -1.63
C GLU A 176 -4.90 0.09 -3.13
N GLY A 177 -3.83 0.50 -3.77
CA GLY A 177 -3.78 0.60 -5.23
C GLY A 177 -3.67 -0.76 -5.91
N PHE A 178 -2.89 -1.68 -5.33
CA PHE A 178 -2.65 -3.03 -5.87
C PHE A 178 -2.79 -4.11 -4.80
N GLY A 179 -2.07 -3.99 -3.68
CA GLY A 179 -2.12 -4.99 -2.61
C GLY A 179 -0.98 -6.01 -2.70
N LEU A 180 0.25 -5.50 -2.76
CA LEU A 180 1.46 -6.30 -2.57
C LEU A 180 1.81 -6.43 -1.10
#